data_f1da027c39fe4efce7de4afbaf8a9af9
#
_entry.id   f1da027c39fe4efce7de4afbaf8a9af9
#
_cell.length_a   1.000
_cell.length_b   1.000
_cell.length_c   1.000
_cell.angle_alpha   90.00
_cell.angle_beta   90.00
_cell.angle_gamma   90.00
#
_symmetry.space_group_name_H-M   'P 1'
#
loop_
_entity.id
_entity.type
_entity.pdbx_description
1 polymer ?
#
loop_
_entity_poly.entity_id
_entity_poly.type
_entity_poly.pdbx_seq_one_letter_code
_entity_poly.pdbx_strand_id
1 'polypeptide(L)'
;MRANFDNKLSELNKKLLSMAAMTEQIIAMSIKSLEEQDTKLARETVEFDAKINEAEREVERICLNLLLQQQPVFAEDLRRVSAALKMITDIERVGDQSADIADLNIQLIKKKQKWDLSDISEMARAATQMVNDAIDAYVNDDENLARKVISSDDKICLLYT
;
A
#
# COMPACT_ATOMS: atom_id res chain seq x y z
N MET A 1 17.92 -25.55 8.09
CA MET A 1 16.53 -25.12 8.37
C MET A 1 16.43 -23.60 8.54
N ARG A 2 17.18 -22.97 9.45
CA ARG A 2 17.15 -21.50 9.66
C ARG A 2 17.49 -20.69 8.40
N ALA A 3 18.56 -21.03 7.67
CA ALA A 3 18.96 -20.35 6.44
C ALA A 3 17.85 -20.34 5.35
N ASN A 4 17.02 -21.38 5.29
CA ASN A 4 15.89 -21.40 4.35
C ASN A 4 14.77 -20.45 4.78
N PHE A 5 14.55 -20.34 6.10
CA PHE A 5 13.60 -19.38 6.66
C PHE A 5 14.05 -17.93 6.41
N ASP A 6 15.32 -17.64 6.68
CA ASP A 6 15.90 -16.30 6.47
C ASP A 6 15.82 -15.88 4.99
N ASN A 7 16.06 -16.82 4.06
CA ASN A 7 15.89 -16.57 2.63
C ASN A 7 14.42 -16.23 2.27
N LYS A 8 13.46 -16.95 2.83
CA LYS A 8 12.05 -16.70 2.60
C LYS A 8 11.56 -15.42 3.27
N LEU A 9 12.11 -15.06 4.43
CA LEU A 9 11.85 -13.77 5.05
C LEU A 9 12.38 -12.61 4.19
N SER A 10 13.57 -12.79 3.59
CA SER A 10 14.10 -11.83 2.62
C SER A 10 13.21 -11.72 1.36
N GLU A 11 12.66 -12.84 0.88
CA GLU A 11 11.68 -12.84 -0.21
C GLU A 11 10.41 -12.09 0.16
N LEU A 12 9.87 -12.34 1.36
CA LEU A 12 8.72 -11.62 1.91
C LEU A 12 8.95 -10.10 1.92
N ASN A 13 10.09 -9.66 2.44
CA ASN A 13 10.43 -8.24 2.49
C ASN A 13 10.50 -7.61 1.08
N LYS A 14 11.09 -8.30 0.11
CA LYS A 14 11.13 -7.84 -1.29
C LYS A 14 9.74 -7.70 -1.90
N LYS A 15 8.85 -8.63 -1.60
CA LYS A 15 7.46 -8.59 -2.09
C LYS A 15 6.66 -7.46 -1.44
N LEU A 16 6.85 -7.19 -0.15
CA LEU A 16 6.25 -6.04 0.54
C LEU A 16 6.71 -4.72 -0.07
N LEU A 17 8.02 -4.56 -0.33
CA LEU A 17 8.56 -3.36 -1.00
C LEU A 17 7.99 -3.20 -2.42
N SER A 18 7.85 -4.30 -3.17
CA SER A 18 7.21 -4.28 -4.48
C SER A 18 5.74 -3.86 -4.41
N MET A 19 5.02 -4.35 -3.39
CA MET A 19 3.62 -3.99 -3.16
C MET A 19 3.47 -2.51 -2.79
N ALA A 20 4.40 -1.97 -1.97
CA ALA A 20 4.48 -0.53 -1.68
C ALA A 20 4.61 0.31 -2.95
N ALA A 21 5.53 -0.06 -3.84
CA ALA A 21 5.74 0.65 -5.10
C ALA A 21 4.50 0.61 -6.01
N MET A 22 3.76 -0.50 -6.03
CA MET A 22 2.48 -0.59 -6.76
C MET A 22 1.42 0.31 -6.14
N THR A 23 1.36 0.39 -4.81
CA THR A 23 0.41 1.25 -4.09
C THR A 23 0.71 2.72 -4.33
N GLU A 24 1.98 3.13 -4.28
CA GLU A 24 2.40 4.47 -4.67
C GLU A 24 1.97 4.80 -6.12
N GLN A 25 2.19 3.85 -7.03
CA GLN A 25 1.81 4.01 -8.43
C GLN A 25 0.30 4.20 -8.61
N ILE A 26 -0.54 3.38 -7.98
CA ILE A 26 -2.00 3.49 -8.15
C ILE A 26 -2.55 4.78 -7.54
N ILE A 27 -2.03 5.24 -6.39
CA ILE A 27 -2.38 6.54 -5.80
C ILE A 27 -2.04 7.66 -6.80
N ALA A 28 -0.80 7.67 -7.33
CA ALA A 28 -0.37 8.68 -8.28
C ALA A 28 -1.22 8.67 -9.57
N MET A 29 -1.53 7.49 -10.12
CA MET A 29 -2.38 7.36 -11.30
C MET A 29 -3.80 7.87 -11.05
N SER A 30 -4.40 7.59 -9.89
CA SER A 30 -5.75 8.03 -9.55
C SER A 30 -5.83 9.57 -9.49
N ILE A 31 -4.89 10.22 -8.81
CA ILE A 31 -4.86 11.69 -8.70
C ILE A 31 -4.56 12.33 -10.06
N LYS A 32 -3.56 11.82 -10.77
CA LYS A 32 -3.19 12.33 -12.10
C LYS A 32 -4.34 12.23 -13.10
N SER A 33 -5.13 11.17 -13.05
CA SER A 33 -6.29 11.01 -13.92
C SER A 33 -7.32 12.13 -13.73
N LEU A 34 -7.46 12.64 -12.52
CA LEU A 34 -8.35 13.76 -12.20
C LEU A 34 -7.72 15.10 -12.61
N GLU A 35 -6.44 15.33 -12.27
CA GLU A 35 -5.72 16.57 -12.60
C GLU A 35 -5.67 16.81 -14.11
N GLU A 36 -5.36 15.78 -14.90
CA GLU A 36 -5.28 15.84 -16.36
C GLU A 36 -6.63 15.64 -17.05
N GLN A 37 -7.69 15.32 -16.30
CA GLN A 37 -9.01 14.94 -16.82
C GLN A 37 -8.93 13.79 -17.85
N ASP A 38 -8.05 12.82 -17.58
CA ASP A 38 -7.77 11.70 -18.46
C ASP A 38 -8.60 10.46 -18.07
N THR A 39 -9.70 10.26 -18.79
CA THR A 39 -10.58 9.10 -18.61
C THR A 39 -9.89 7.76 -18.95
N LYS A 40 -8.90 7.76 -19.85
CA LYS A 40 -8.17 6.54 -20.19
C LYS A 40 -7.28 6.13 -19.02
N LEU A 41 -6.51 7.08 -18.48
CA LEU A 41 -5.68 6.84 -17.30
C LEU A 41 -6.54 6.39 -16.11
N ALA A 42 -7.73 6.98 -15.91
CA ALA A 42 -8.64 6.55 -14.86
C ALA A 42 -9.05 5.07 -15.00
N ARG A 43 -9.37 4.61 -16.22
CA ARG A 43 -9.68 3.20 -16.48
C ARG A 43 -8.48 2.28 -16.26
N GLU A 44 -7.30 2.69 -16.72
CA GLU A 44 -6.05 1.95 -16.50
C GLU A 44 -5.75 1.82 -14.99
N THR A 45 -6.10 2.85 -14.19
CA THR A 45 -5.96 2.81 -12.73
C THR A 45 -6.89 1.77 -12.11
N VAL A 46 -8.16 1.71 -12.51
CA VAL A 46 -9.11 0.68 -12.05
C VAL A 46 -8.60 -0.73 -12.39
N GLU A 47 -8.07 -0.93 -13.60
CA GLU A 47 -7.52 -2.22 -14.03
C GLU A 47 -6.22 -2.58 -13.28
N PHE A 48 -5.46 -1.56 -12.84
CA PHE A 48 -4.18 -1.76 -12.14
C PHE A 48 -4.36 -2.40 -10.77
N ASP A 49 -5.50 -2.20 -10.11
CA ASP A 49 -5.83 -2.76 -8.82
C ASP A 49 -5.70 -4.29 -8.78
N ALA A 50 -6.06 -4.97 -9.86
CA ALA A 50 -5.90 -6.41 -9.97
C ALA A 50 -4.46 -6.90 -9.72
N LYS A 51 -3.44 -6.09 -9.99
CA LYS A 51 -2.03 -6.42 -9.72
C LYS A 51 -1.70 -6.35 -8.23
N ILE A 52 -2.30 -5.41 -7.50
CA ILE A 52 -2.14 -5.29 -6.04
C ILE A 52 -2.80 -6.48 -5.36
N ASN A 53 -3.99 -6.86 -5.81
CA ASN A 53 -4.73 -8.03 -5.33
C ASN A 53 -3.96 -9.34 -5.58
N GLU A 54 -3.26 -9.46 -6.72
CA GLU A 54 -2.39 -10.61 -6.99
C GLU A 54 -1.16 -10.61 -6.09
N ALA A 55 -0.55 -9.45 -5.87
CA ALA A 55 0.61 -9.30 -4.98
C ALA A 55 0.25 -9.62 -3.53
N GLU A 56 -0.93 -9.21 -3.04
CA GLU A 56 -1.45 -9.59 -1.71
C GLU A 56 -1.50 -11.11 -1.56
N ARG A 57 -2.15 -11.82 -2.49
CA ARG A 57 -2.26 -13.30 -2.45
C ARG A 57 -0.90 -13.98 -2.49
N GLU A 58 0.06 -13.42 -3.22
CA GLU A 58 1.42 -13.95 -3.27
C GLU A 58 2.13 -13.81 -1.92
N VAL A 59 2.04 -12.63 -1.30
CA VAL A 59 2.61 -12.38 0.04
C VAL A 59 1.93 -13.24 1.10
N GLU A 60 0.60 -13.36 1.08
CA GLU A 60 -0.14 -14.25 1.96
C GLU A 60 0.38 -15.69 1.88
N ARG A 61 0.55 -16.20 0.65
CA ARG A 61 1.08 -17.55 0.42
C ARG A 61 2.50 -17.73 0.98
N ILE A 62 3.38 -16.72 0.84
CA ILE A 62 4.72 -16.74 1.44
C ILE A 62 4.62 -16.81 2.96
N CYS A 63 3.77 -15.99 3.58
CA CYS A 63 3.55 -15.96 5.02
C CYS A 63 3.07 -17.31 5.55
N LEU A 64 2.06 -17.91 4.91
CA LEU A 64 1.55 -19.23 5.29
C LEU A 64 2.63 -20.32 5.16
N ASN A 65 3.41 -20.30 4.09
CA ASN A 65 4.52 -21.24 3.91
C ASN A 65 5.62 -21.08 4.96
N LEU A 66 5.92 -19.83 5.38
CA LEU A 66 6.86 -19.58 6.48
C LEU A 66 6.39 -20.22 7.78
N LEU A 67 5.10 -20.09 8.11
CA LEU A 67 4.51 -20.67 9.32
C LEU A 67 4.46 -22.20 9.28
N LEU A 68 4.19 -22.80 8.11
CA LEU A 68 4.09 -24.25 7.95
C LEU A 68 5.46 -24.98 7.96
N GLN A 69 6.50 -24.35 7.43
CA GLN A 69 7.80 -25.00 7.22
C GLN A 69 8.73 -24.92 8.41
N GLN A 70 8.52 -24.00 9.32
CA GLN A 70 9.35 -23.84 10.51
C GLN A 70 8.64 -24.33 11.76
N GLN A 71 9.02 -25.53 12.21
CA GLN A 71 8.54 -26.03 13.50
C GLN A 71 9.75 -26.43 14.36
N PRO A 72 9.87 -25.90 15.59
CA PRO A 72 8.99 -24.93 16.23
C PRO A 72 9.15 -23.53 15.64
N VAL A 73 8.06 -22.76 15.54
CA VAL A 73 8.07 -21.34 15.17
C VAL A 73 8.49 -20.52 16.39
N PHE A 74 9.52 -19.70 16.24
CA PHE A 74 9.91 -18.78 17.31
C PHE A 74 8.91 -17.63 17.41
N ALA A 75 8.67 -17.13 18.63
CA ALA A 75 7.68 -16.11 18.90
C ALA A 75 7.94 -14.80 18.11
N GLU A 76 9.20 -14.47 17.87
CA GLU A 76 9.60 -13.31 17.06
C GLU A 76 9.25 -13.49 15.59
N ASP A 77 9.55 -14.65 15.01
CA ASP A 77 9.21 -14.99 13.62
C ASP A 77 7.69 -14.97 13.41
N LEU A 78 6.93 -15.52 14.36
CA LEU A 78 5.47 -15.50 14.31
C LEU A 78 4.91 -14.07 14.33
N ARG A 79 5.47 -13.19 15.17
CA ARG A 79 5.05 -11.78 15.22
C ARG A 79 5.33 -11.06 13.89
N ARG A 80 6.51 -11.27 13.29
CA ARG A 80 6.87 -10.70 11.98
C ARG A 80 5.90 -11.14 10.89
N VAL A 81 5.68 -12.43 10.76
CA VAL A 81 4.76 -12.96 9.72
C VAL A 81 3.32 -12.49 9.97
N SER A 82 2.86 -12.46 11.22
CA SER A 82 1.52 -11.97 11.56
C SER A 82 1.36 -10.47 11.26
N ALA A 83 2.40 -9.67 11.48
CA ALA A 83 2.39 -8.25 11.12
C ALA A 83 2.30 -8.06 9.60
N ALA A 84 3.09 -8.82 8.83
CA ALA A 84 3.01 -8.79 7.37
C ALA A 84 1.61 -9.10 6.84
N LEU A 85 0.95 -10.15 7.38
CA LEU A 85 -0.41 -10.52 7.00
C LEU A 85 -1.43 -9.40 7.24
N LYS A 86 -1.27 -8.63 8.32
CA LYS A 86 -2.13 -7.47 8.58
C LYS A 86 -1.83 -6.32 7.63
N MET A 87 -0.55 -6.04 7.41
CA MET A 87 -0.12 -4.94 6.53
C MET A 87 -0.61 -5.12 5.10
N ILE A 88 -0.53 -6.33 4.53
CA ILE A 88 -0.94 -6.54 3.13
C ILE A 88 -2.42 -6.28 2.91
N THR A 89 -3.27 -6.62 3.88
CA THR A 89 -4.71 -6.32 3.81
C THR A 89 -4.97 -4.81 3.85
N ASP A 90 -4.24 -4.06 4.68
CA ASP A 90 -4.39 -2.61 4.72
C ASP A 90 -3.84 -1.94 3.45
N ILE A 91 -2.76 -2.46 2.87
CA ILE A 91 -2.17 -1.97 1.60
C ILE A 91 -3.12 -2.26 0.43
N GLU A 92 -3.72 -3.44 0.37
CA GLU A 92 -4.74 -3.78 -0.64
C GLU A 92 -5.92 -2.82 -0.55
N ARG A 93 -6.42 -2.52 0.64
CA ARG A 93 -7.50 -1.53 0.83
C ARG A 93 -7.14 -0.14 0.33
N VAL A 94 -5.88 0.29 0.43
CA VAL A 94 -5.42 1.55 -0.17
C VAL A 94 -5.46 1.46 -1.70
N GLY A 95 -5.13 0.31 -2.27
CA GLY A 95 -5.28 0.01 -3.70
C GLY A 95 -6.74 0.13 -4.15
N ASP A 96 -7.64 -0.60 -3.49
CA ASP A 96 -9.08 -0.56 -3.74
C ASP A 96 -9.63 0.87 -3.71
N GLN A 97 -9.31 1.63 -2.67
CA GLN A 97 -9.77 3.03 -2.55
C GLN A 97 -9.20 3.92 -3.65
N SER A 98 -7.99 3.68 -4.10
CA SER A 98 -7.39 4.43 -5.22
C SER A 98 -8.09 4.11 -6.54
N ALA A 99 -8.50 2.86 -6.76
CA ALA A 99 -9.30 2.44 -7.89
C ALA A 99 -10.73 3.05 -7.83
N ASP A 100 -11.34 3.10 -6.66
CA ASP A 100 -12.65 3.75 -6.45
C ASP A 100 -12.59 5.25 -6.75
N ILE A 101 -11.53 5.94 -6.33
CA ILE A 101 -11.28 7.35 -6.68
C ILE A 101 -11.19 7.49 -8.20
N ALA A 102 -10.47 6.60 -8.88
CA ALA A 102 -10.35 6.64 -10.34
C ALA A 102 -11.69 6.40 -11.06
N ASP A 103 -12.54 5.50 -10.55
CA ASP A 103 -13.89 5.29 -11.09
C ASP A 103 -14.77 6.53 -10.90
N LEU A 104 -14.70 7.17 -9.74
CA LEU A 104 -15.37 8.46 -9.51
C LEU A 104 -14.86 9.55 -10.44
N ASN A 105 -13.55 9.59 -10.74
CA ASN A 105 -12.96 10.55 -11.67
C ASN A 105 -13.57 10.42 -13.07
N ILE A 106 -13.87 9.20 -13.55
CA ILE A 106 -14.53 8.99 -14.83
C ILE A 106 -15.89 9.70 -14.89
N GLN A 107 -16.62 9.73 -13.77
CA GLN A 107 -17.92 10.40 -13.68
C GLN A 107 -17.76 11.92 -13.55
N LEU A 108 -16.77 12.41 -12.81
CA LEU A 108 -16.48 13.83 -12.62
C LEU A 108 -15.98 14.49 -13.92
N ILE A 109 -15.09 13.84 -14.64
CA ILE A 109 -14.54 14.32 -15.91
C ILE A 109 -15.66 14.55 -16.94
N LYS A 110 -16.68 13.70 -16.97
CA LYS A 110 -17.84 13.87 -17.86
C LYS A 110 -18.61 15.17 -17.58
N LYS A 111 -18.57 15.70 -16.35
CA LYS A 111 -19.23 16.94 -15.96
C LYS A 111 -18.49 18.20 -16.42
N LYS A 112 -17.25 18.07 -16.94
CA LYS A 112 -16.40 19.17 -17.42
C LYS A 112 -16.21 20.32 -16.42
N GLN A 113 -16.28 20.03 -15.13
CA GLN A 113 -16.10 21.02 -14.08
C GLN A 113 -14.63 21.05 -13.68
N LYS A 114 -14.08 22.25 -13.49
CA LYS A 114 -12.73 22.44 -12.93
C LYS A 114 -12.83 22.52 -11.42
N TRP A 115 -11.96 21.80 -10.75
CA TRP A 115 -11.85 21.74 -9.30
C TRP A 115 -10.47 22.23 -8.88
N ASP A 116 -10.36 22.86 -7.73
CA ASP A 116 -9.08 23.02 -7.08
C ASP A 116 -8.74 21.70 -6.37
N LEU A 117 -7.65 21.10 -6.78
CA LEU A 117 -7.21 19.77 -6.32
C LEU A 117 -5.97 19.84 -5.44
N SER A 118 -5.54 21.05 -5.02
CA SER A 118 -4.31 21.24 -4.25
C SER A 118 -4.29 20.40 -2.96
N ASP A 119 -5.38 20.45 -2.20
CA ASP A 119 -5.49 19.73 -0.93
C ASP A 119 -5.54 18.20 -1.13
N ILE A 120 -6.26 17.76 -2.17
CA ILE A 120 -6.34 16.33 -2.53
C ILE A 120 -4.95 15.80 -2.94
N SER A 121 -4.22 16.56 -3.74
CA SER A 121 -2.87 16.20 -4.18
C SER A 121 -1.87 16.19 -3.00
N GLU A 122 -2.03 17.08 -2.02
CA GLU A 122 -1.24 17.09 -0.79
C GLU A 122 -1.56 15.88 0.09
N MET A 123 -2.85 15.57 0.29
CA MET A 123 -3.29 14.38 1.03
C MET A 123 -2.75 13.09 0.41
N ALA A 124 -2.82 12.95 -0.92
CA ALA A 124 -2.30 11.78 -1.63
C ALA A 124 -0.80 11.61 -1.44
N ARG A 125 -0.02 12.70 -1.50
CA ARG A 125 1.43 12.65 -1.23
C ARG A 125 1.73 12.23 0.21
N ALA A 126 0.99 12.78 1.17
CA ALA A 126 1.16 12.43 2.58
C ALA A 126 0.78 10.95 2.85
N ALA A 127 -0.31 10.47 2.27
CA ALA A 127 -0.72 9.07 2.38
C ALA A 127 0.31 8.11 1.76
N THR A 128 0.82 8.44 0.55
CA THR A 128 1.89 7.68 -0.09
C THR A 128 3.13 7.58 0.79
N GLN A 129 3.56 8.71 1.38
CA GLN A 129 4.71 8.71 2.28
C GLN A 129 4.48 7.85 3.52
N MET A 130 3.27 7.87 4.09
CA MET A 130 2.93 7.03 5.25
C MET A 130 3.00 5.54 4.90
N VAL A 131 2.50 5.12 3.74
CA VAL A 131 2.57 3.72 3.29
C VAL A 131 4.02 3.29 3.14
N ASN A 132 4.85 4.08 2.46
CA ASN A 132 6.26 3.79 2.27
C ASN A 132 7.01 3.71 3.61
N ASP A 133 6.85 4.72 4.47
CA ASP A 133 7.49 4.76 5.79
C ASP A 133 7.05 3.57 6.68
N ALA A 134 5.79 3.14 6.60
CA ALA A 134 5.29 1.98 7.37
C ALA A 134 5.96 0.67 6.93
N ILE A 135 6.12 0.47 5.63
CA ILE A 135 6.76 -0.73 5.08
C ILE A 135 8.26 -0.71 5.37
N ASP A 136 8.91 0.46 5.22
CA ASP A 136 10.32 0.62 5.55
C ASP A 136 10.59 0.38 7.04
N ALA A 137 9.72 0.87 7.92
CA ALA A 137 9.80 0.60 9.36
C ALA A 137 9.72 -0.89 9.66
N TYR A 138 8.81 -1.61 9.00
CA TYR A 138 8.69 -3.06 9.15
C TYR A 138 9.91 -3.81 8.63
N VAL A 139 10.37 -3.49 7.41
CA VAL A 139 11.49 -4.20 6.76
C VAL A 139 12.80 -4.00 7.52
N ASN A 140 13.00 -2.81 8.10
CA ASN A 140 14.22 -2.44 8.82
C ASN A 140 14.12 -2.61 10.37
N ASP A 141 12.99 -3.10 10.89
CA ASP A 141 12.70 -3.16 12.33
C ASP A 141 12.87 -1.79 13.03
N ASP A 142 12.48 -0.70 12.36
CA ASP A 142 12.62 0.68 12.86
C ASP A 142 11.37 1.12 13.64
N GLU A 143 11.40 0.91 14.96
CA GLU A 143 10.31 1.32 15.86
C GLU A 143 10.10 2.85 15.88
N ASN A 144 11.16 3.64 15.73
CA ASN A 144 11.05 5.10 15.73
C ASN A 144 10.31 5.60 14.50
N LEU A 145 10.62 5.01 13.33
CA LEU A 145 9.91 5.31 12.09
C LEU A 145 8.45 4.88 12.19
N ALA A 146 8.16 3.70 12.73
CA ALA A 146 6.79 3.23 12.95
C ALA A 146 5.98 4.20 13.83
N ARG A 147 6.55 4.69 14.93
CA ARG A 147 5.91 5.70 15.80
C ARG A 147 5.67 7.02 15.09
N LYS A 148 6.60 7.43 14.22
CA LYS A 148 6.44 8.63 13.40
C LYS A 148 5.29 8.49 12.41
N VAL A 149 5.11 7.32 11.78
CA VAL A 149 3.98 7.04 10.88
C VAL A 149 2.66 7.19 11.62
N ILE A 150 2.53 6.58 12.81
CA ILE A 150 1.33 6.67 13.65
C ILE A 150 0.98 8.14 13.94
N SER A 151 1.97 8.97 14.29
CA SER A 151 1.75 10.40 14.58
C SER A 151 1.50 11.26 13.34
N SER A 152 1.76 10.74 12.13
CA SER A 152 1.54 11.45 10.88
C SER A 152 0.09 11.44 10.44
N ASP A 153 -0.72 10.53 10.94
CA ASP A 153 -2.15 10.41 10.63
C ASP A 153 -2.91 11.71 11.02
N ASP A 154 -2.60 12.28 12.17
CA ASP A 154 -3.21 13.53 12.64
C ASP A 154 -3.02 14.68 11.64
N LYS A 155 -1.90 14.72 10.90
CA LYS A 155 -1.62 15.77 9.91
C LYS A 155 -2.49 15.62 8.67
N ILE A 156 -2.75 14.39 8.23
CA ILE A 156 -3.63 14.12 7.10
C ILE A 156 -5.07 14.45 7.49
N CYS A 157 -5.49 14.08 8.71
CA CYS A 157 -6.80 14.41 9.22
C CYS A 157 -7.09 15.92 9.23
N LEU A 158 -6.08 16.76 9.40
CA LEU A 158 -6.23 18.23 9.36
C LEU A 158 -6.44 18.80 7.95
N LEU A 159 -6.12 18.06 6.89
CA LEU A 159 -6.26 18.55 5.50
C LEU A 159 -7.71 18.47 4.98
N TYR A 160 -8.60 17.73 5.66
CA TYR A 160 -10.00 17.63 5.27
C TYR A 160 -11.01 18.12 6.34
N THR A 161 -10.52 18.78 7.38
CA THR A 161 -11.35 19.48 8.38
C THR A 161 -11.34 20.98 8.19
#